data_af8c9eba301a75fc186fbbf17b39d05f
#
_entry.id   af8c9eba301a75fc186fbbf17b39d05f
#
_cell.length_a   1.000
_cell.length_b   1.000
_cell.length_c   1.000
_cell.angle_alpha   90.00
_cell.angle_beta   90.00
_cell.angle_gamma   90.00
#
_symmetry.space_group_name_H-M   'P 1'
#
loop_
_entity.id
_entity.type
_entity.pdbx_description
1 polymer ?
#
loop_
_entity_poly.entity_id
_entity_poly.type
_entity_poly.pdbx_seq_one_letter_code
_entity_poly.pdbx_strand_id
1 'polypeptide(L)'
;IGQEHIINKSKEKKTMTTEQRLFLDIHAIQTLPPSNMNRDDTGSPKTAQYGGVRRSRVSSQSWKKAMREYFNTHGDQSNVGIRTKEIVRYVADKIVELDSSISIEDALEKADKVLIAAGIKKKGEVKALYFMGDSQAKKLAQAAYDNITDKKELQKLANADPAIDIALFG
;
A
#
# COMPACT_ATOMS: atom_id res chain seq x y z
N ILE A 1 38.49 -7.00 -57.57
CA ILE A 1 38.99 -7.39 -56.21
C ILE A 1 38.17 -6.60 -55.24
N GLY A 2 37.10 -7.25 -54.70
CA GLY A 2 36.18 -6.66 -53.79
C GLY A 2 36.68 -6.83 -52.35
N GLN A 3 36.57 -5.75 -51.53
CA GLN A 3 36.71 -5.84 -50.09
C GLN A 3 35.31 -5.76 -49.45
N GLU A 4 34.88 -6.87 -48.86
CA GLU A 4 33.67 -6.93 -48.01
C GLU A 4 33.95 -6.22 -46.69
N HIS A 5 33.14 -5.21 -46.41
CA HIS A 5 33.10 -4.55 -45.10
C HIS A 5 32.21 -5.37 -44.17
N ILE A 6 32.85 -6.10 -43.26
CA ILE A 6 32.14 -6.82 -42.17
C ILE A 6 31.80 -5.79 -41.09
N ILE A 7 30.53 -5.42 -41.03
CA ILE A 7 29.99 -4.60 -39.92
C ILE A 7 29.79 -5.49 -38.69
N ASN A 8 30.71 -5.35 -37.77
CA ASN A 8 30.65 -6.04 -36.48
C ASN A 8 29.63 -5.33 -35.59
N LYS A 9 28.37 -5.85 -35.50
CA LYS A 9 27.38 -5.40 -34.52
C LYS A 9 27.79 -5.89 -33.15
N SER A 10 28.46 -5.06 -32.37
CA SER A 10 28.64 -5.29 -30.95
C SER A 10 27.27 -5.29 -30.27
N LYS A 11 26.88 -6.45 -29.74
CA LYS A 11 25.73 -6.58 -28.84
C LYS A 11 26.08 -5.84 -27.55
N GLU A 12 25.50 -4.68 -27.34
CA GLU A 12 25.50 -4.03 -26.04
C GLU A 12 24.85 -4.99 -25.03
N LYS A 13 25.65 -5.51 -24.13
CA LYS A 13 25.16 -6.21 -22.95
C LYS A 13 24.45 -5.16 -22.10
N LYS A 14 23.12 -5.20 -22.10
CA LYS A 14 22.28 -4.47 -21.17
C LYS A 14 22.65 -4.92 -19.77
N THR A 15 23.49 -4.16 -19.09
CA THR A 15 23.85 -4.38 -17.67
C THR A 15 22.56 -4.17 -16.89
N MET A 16 21.97 -5.24 -16.39
CA MET A 16 20.90 -5.14 -15.42
C MET A 16 21.49 -4.54 -14.15
N THR A 17 21.21 -3.27 -13.90
CA THR A 17 21.47 -2.65 -12.60
C THR A 17 20.62 -3.38 -11.60
N THR A 18 21.25 -4.20 -10.77
CA THR A 18 20.62 -4.79 -9.60
C THR A 18 20.27 -3.61 -8.68
N GLU A 19 19.00 -3.26 -8.59
CA GLU A 19 18.56 -2.27 -7.61
C GLU A 19 18.98 -2.80 -6.23
N GLN A 20 19.94 -2.12 -5.59
CA GLN A 20 20.33 -2.42 -4.24
C GLN A 20 19.13 -2.11 -3.33
N ARG A 21 18.51 -3.16 -2.79
CA ARG A 21 17.47 -2.99 -1.78
C ARG A 21 18.13 -2.61 -0.47
N LEU A 22 17.70 -1.50 0.09
CA LEU A 22 18.11 -1.07 1.43
C LEU A 22 17.18 -1.75 2.46
N PHE A 23 17.80 -2.43 3.41
CA PHE A 23 17.09 -3.02 4.56
C PHE A 23 17.49 -2.25 5.81
N LEU A 24 16.52 -2.01 6.69
CA LEU A 24 16.72 -1.40 7.99
C LEU A 24 16.25 -2.37 9.07
N ASP A 25 17.18 -2.88 9.86
CA ASP A 25 16.90 -3.70 11.02
C ASP A 25 16.99 -2.85 12.29
N ILE A 26 15.94 -2.86 13.11
CA ILE A 26 15.88 -2.12 14.37
C ILE A 26 15.85 -3.13 15.50
N HIS A 27 16.87 -3.13 16.33
CA HIS A 27 16.98 -3.94 17.54
C HIS A 27 16.81 -3.04 18.77
N ALA A 28 15.76 -3.32 19.57
CA ALA A 28 15.51 -2.59 20.82
C ALA A 28 15.44 -3.57 22.00
N ILE A 29 16.21 -3.30 23.04
CA ILE A 29 16.21 -4.06 24.30
C ILE A 29 15.73 -3.11 25.40
N GLN A 30 14.67 -3.52 26.11
CA GLN A 30 14.10 -2.75 27.20
C GLN A 30 13.79 -3.69 28.37
N THR A 31 14.20 -3.30 29.57
CA THR A 31 13.77 -3.94 30.83
C THR A 31 12.42 -3.37 31.23
N LEU A 32 11.44 -4.25 31.44
CA LEU A 32 10.08 -3.85 31.85
C LEU A 32 9.72 -4.53 33.18
N PRO A 33 8.93 -3.87 34.04
CA PRO A 33 8.36 -4.54 35.19
C PRO A 33 7.41 -5.69 34.71
N PRO A 34 7.11 -6.66 35.58
CA PRO A 34 6.13 -7.70 35.27
C PRO A 34 4.82 -7.07 34.80
N SER A 35 4.45 -7.30 33.55
CA SER A 35 3.28 -6.70 32.93
C SER A 35 2.73 -7.57 31.81
N ASN A 36 1.42 -7.47 31.58
CA ASN A 36 0.74 -8.14 30.47
C ASN A 36 0.61 -7.17 29.27
N MET A 37 1.72 -6.93 28.59
CA MET A 37 1.81 -5.96 27.49
C MET A 37 0.99 -6.33 26.26
N ASN A 38 0.86 -7.63 25.97
CA ASN A 38 0.13 -8.10 24.81
C ASN A 38 -0.49 -9.47 25.12
N ARG A 39 -1.79 -9.59 24.92
CA ARG A 39 -2.58 -10.77 25.21
C ARG A 39 -2.86 -11.59 23.94
N ASP A 40 -3.03 -12.89 24.12
CA ASP A 40 -3.61 -13.77 23.12
C ASP A 40 -5.16 -13.71 23.18
N ASP A 41 -5.81 -14.53 22.36
CA ASP A 41 -7.28 -14.59 22.27
C ASP A 41 -7.95 -15.13 23.55
N THR A 42 -7.18 -15.79 24.42
CA THR A 42 -7.63 -16.29 25.73
C THR A 42 -7.40 -15.28 26.86
N GLY A 43 -6.80 -14.12 26.54
CA GLY A 43 -6.45 -13.10 27.53
C GLY A 43 -5.11 -13.33 28.24
N SER A 44 -4.40 -14.40 27.91
CA SER A 44 -3.10 -14.73 28.50
C SER A 44 -1.97 -13.90 27.87
N PRO A 45 -0.87 -13.61 28.64
CA PRO A 45 0.27 -12.91 28.08
C PRO A 45 0.90 -13.66 26.91
N LYS A 46 1.12 -12.98 25.79
CA LYS A 46 1.87 -13.56 24.68
C LYS A 46 3.33 -13.75 25.07
N THR A 47 3.85 -14.94 24.80
CA THR A 47 5.25 -15.30 25.09
C THR A 47 5.93 -15.89 23.87
N ALA A 48 7.25 -15.87 23.88
CA ALA A 48 8.11 -16.57 22.93
C ALA A 48 9.37 -17.08 23.64
N GLN A 49 9.93 -18.18 23.13
CA GLN A 49 11.22 -18.65 23.57
C GLN A 49 12.32 -17.97 22.74
N TYR A 50 13.20 -17.25 23.39
CA TYR A 50 14.32 -16.57 22.74
C TYR A 50 15.56 -16.59 23.64
N GLY A 51 16.71 -17.01 23.09
CA GLY A 51 17.95 -17.17 23.84
C GLY A 51 17.86 -18.24 24.94
N GLY A 52 17.09 -19.32 24.71
CA GLY A 52 16.92 -20.42 25.65
C GLY A 52 15.95 -20.15 26.82
N VAL A 53 15.38 -18.96 26.92
CA VAL A 53 14.45 -18.58 28.00
C VAL A 53 13.13 -18.09 27.44
N ARG A 54 12.06 -18.27 28.23
CA ARG A 54 10.73 -17.76 27.91
C ARG A 54 10.65 -16.27 28.22
N ARG A 55 10.21 -15.48 27.24
CA ARG A 55 10.13 -14.03 27.33
C ARG A 55 8.75 -13.53 26.98
N SER A 56 8.36 -12.36 27.50
CA SER A 56 7.16 -11.64 27.04
C SER A 56 7.36 -11.23 25.59
N ARG A 57 6.29 -11.30 24.80
CA ARG A 57 6.28 -10.96 23.40
C ARG A 57 5.21 -9.94 23.07
N VAL A 58 5.54 -8.94 22.28
CA VAL A 58 4.59 -8.07 21.60
C VAL A 58 4.47 -8.51 20.14
N SER A 59 3.25 -8.68 19.64
CA SER A 59 3.02 -9.12 18.26
C SER A 59 3.35 -8.01 17.26
N SER A 60 3.72 -8.41 16.03
CA SER A 60 3.96 -7.46 14.93
C SER A 60 2.71 -6.62 14.63
N GLN A 61 1.52 -7.18 14.76
CA GLN A 61 0.27 -6.43 14.58
C GLN A 61 0.11 -5.32 15.62
N SER A 62 0.49 -5.57 16.87
CA SER A 62 0.45 -4.58 17.96
C SER A 62 1.42 -3.44 17.68
N TRP A 63 2.64 -3.76 17.28
CA TRP A 63 3.64 -2.78 16.85
C TRP A 63 3.17 -1.95 15.66
N LYS A 64 2.70 -2.61 14.60
CA LYS A 64 2.19 -1.93 13.40
C LYS A 64 1.00 -1.03 13.71
N LYS A 65 0.14 -1.41 14.66
CA LYS A 65 -0.97 -0.55 15.12
C LYS A 65 -0.44 0.70 15.79
N ALA A 66 0.44 0.58 16.77
CA ALA A 66 1.03 1.71 17.49
C ALA A 66 1.79 2.67 16.53
N MET A 67 2.53 2.11 15.57
CA MET A 67 3.25 2.92 14.57
C MET A 67 2.28 3.70 13.68
N ARG A 68 1.19 3.10 13.22
CA ARG A 68 0.16 3.83 12.44
C ARG A 68 -0.52 4.92 13.24
N GLU A 69 -0.84 4.65 14.51
CA GLU A 69 -1.39 5.66 15.42
C GLU A 69 -0.42 6.83 15.61
N TYR A 70 0.87 6.54 15.72
CA TYR A 70 1.91 7.56 15.79
C TYR A 70 2.00 8.40 14.50
N PHE A 71 1.97 7.76 13.32
CA PHE A 71 1.96 8.47 12.03
C PHE A 71 0.73 9.36 11.87
N ASN A 72 -0.44 8.89 12.31
CA ASN A 72 -1.68 9.67 12.27
C ASN A 72 -1.65 10.92 13.16
N THR A 73 -0.84 10.90 14.23
CA THR A 73 -0.79 12.02 15.19
C THR A 73 0.42 12.93 14.98
N HIS A 74 1.53 12.43 14.46
CA HIS A 74 2.81 13.13 14.38
C HIS A 74 3.39 13.20 12.97
N GLY A 75 2.89 12.39 12.03
CA GLY A 75 3.36 12.36 10.65
C GLY A 75 2.66 13.37 9.76
N ASP A 76 3.13 13.47 8.54
CA ASP A 76 2.44 14.20 7.47
C ASP A 76 1.16 13.43 7.10
N GLN A 77 0.02 13.93 7.56
CA GLN A 77 -1.28 13.32 7.33
C GLN A 77 -1.68 13.25 5.83
N SER A 78 -1.06 14.10 5.01
CA SER A 78 -1.28 14.04 3.55
C SER A 78 -0.70 12.77 2.91
N ASN A 79 0.20 12.09 3.62
CA ASN A 79 0.92 10.92 3.12
C ASN A 79 0.68 9.63 3.96
N VAL A 80 -0.41 9.61 4.71
CA VAL A 80 -0.87 8.42 5.46
C VAL A 80 -2.03 7.77 4.73
N GLY A 81 -2.00 6.44 4.61
CA GLY A 81 -3.06 5.67 3.97
C GLY A 81 -4.27 5.45 4.88
N ILE A 82 -5.41 5.35 4.27
CA ILE A 82 -6.61 4.90 4.99
C ILE A 82 -6.75 3.39 4.94
N ARG A 83 -7.39 2.86 5.97
CA ARG A 83 -7.80 1.46 6.05
C ARG A 83 -9.32 1.40 6.13
N THR A 84 -9.95 1.00 5.03
CA THR A 84 -11.41 1.06 4.92
C THR A 84 -12.00 -0.18 4.26
N LYS A 85 -13.25 -0.49 4.61
CA LYS A 85 -14.08 -1.45 3.86
C LYS A 85 -14.84 -0.76 2.72
N GLU A 86 -14.89 0.56 2.74
CA GLU A 86 -15.68 1.40 1.84
C GLU A 86 -14.80 2.09 0.79
N ILE A 87 -13.92 1.32 0.16
CA ILE A 87 -12.94 1.88 -0.79
C ILE A 87 -13.62 2.55 -1.98
N VAL A 88 -14.76 2.02 -2.45
CA VAL A 88 -15.53 2.60 -3.56
C VAL A 88 -16.03 3.99 -3.18
N ARG A 89 -16.60 4.12 -1.98
CA ARG A 89 -17.09 5.40 -1.47
C ARG A 89 -15.95 6.42 -1.34
N TYR A 90 -14.81 5.97 -0.81
CA TYR A 90 -13.66 6.84 -0.66
C TYR A 90 -13.14 7.42 -1.98
N VAL A 91 -13.09 6.59 -3.04
CA VAL A 91 -12.69 7.07 -4.38
C VAL A 91 -13.81 7.91 -5.02
N ALA A 92 -15.08 7.55 -4.81
CA ALA A 92 -16.21 8.32 -5.31
C ALA A 92 -16.26 9.74 -4.71
N ASP A 93 -15.99 9.88 -3.42
CA ASP A 93 -15.92 11.20 -2.78
C ASP A 93 -14.83 12.07 -3.43
N LYS A 94 -13.69 11.46 -3.83
CA LYS A 94 -12.64 12.18 -4.58
C LYS A 94 -13.08 12.57 -5.99
N ILE A 95 -13.95 11.78 -6.66
CA ILE A 95 -14.52 12.16 -7.96
C ILE A 95 -15.43 13.38 -7.81
N VAL A 96 -16.26 13.39 -6.77
CA VAL A 96 -17.16 14.55 -6.48
C VAL A 96 -16.35 15.78 -6.06
N GLU A 97 -15.18 15.60 -5.36
CA GLU A 97 -14.26 16.71 -5.09
C GLU A 97 -13.68 17.32 -6.37
N LEU A 98 -13.48 16.55 -7.45
CA LEU A 98 -13.00 17.04 -8.75
C LEU A 98 -14.10 17.79 -9.51
N ASP A 99 -15.32 17.28 -9.49
CA ASP A 99 -16.46 17.86 -10.17
C ASP A 99 -17.76 17.66 -9.36
N SER A 100 -18.18 18.70 -8.67
CA SER A 100 -19.37 18.69 -7.83
C SER A 100 -20.69 18.57 -8.62
N SER A 101 -20.67 18.63 -9.95
CA SER A 101 -21.84 18.40 -10.79
C SER A 101 -22.18 16.92 -10.97
N ILE A 102 -21.25 16.02 -10.68
CA ILE A 102 -21.43 14.58 -10.77
C ILE A 102 -22.23 14.10 -9.56
N SER A 103 -23.31 13.34 -9.82
CA SER A 103 -24.07 12.71 -8.74
C SER A 103 -23.23 11.69 -7.98
N ILE A 104 -23.51 11.50 -6.71
CA ILE A 104 -22.76 10.50 -5.91
C ILE A 104 -22.98 9.08 -6.43
N GLU A 105 -24.14 8.79 -7.02
CA GLU A 105 -24.49 7.52 -7.63
C GLU A 105 -23.58 7.24 -8.84
N ASP A 106 -23.42 8.23 -9.73
CA ASP A 106 -22.55 8.12 -10.90
C ASP A 106 -21.07 8.01 -10.48
N ALA A 107 -20.66 8.76 -9.45
CA ALA A 107 -19.30 8.68 -8.90
C ALA A 107 -19.00 7.31 -8.31
N LEU A 108 -19.96 6.69 -7.60
CA LEU A 108 -19.82 5.33 -7.07
C LEU A 108 -19.67 4.30 -8.20
N GLU A 109 -20.46 4.42 -9.28
CA GLU A 109 -20.35 3.51 -10.42
C GLU A 109 -18.99 3.64 -11.13
N LYS A 110 -18.53 4.87 -11.36
CA LYS A 110 -17.21 5.15 -11.95
C LYS A 110 -16.08 4.63 -11.07
N ALA A 111 -16.14 4.87 -9.77
CA ALA A 111 -15.14 4.39 -8.80
C ALA A 111 -15.07 2.86 -8.77
N ASP A 112 -16.22 2.17 -8.74
CA ASP A 112 -16.26 0.70 -8.73
C ASP A 112 -15.63 0.11 -10.00
N LYS A 113 -15.94 0.66 -11.17
CA LYS A 113 -15.36 0.24 -12.46
C LYS A 113 -13.85 0.38 -12.49
N VAL A 114 -13.32 1.53 -12.05
CA VAL A 114 -11.87 1.79 -12.02
C VAL A 114 -11.15 0.90 -11.04
N LEU A 115 -11.69 0.71 -9.83
CA LEU A 115 -11.10 -0.17 -8.81
C LEU A 115 -11.04 -1.64 -9.25
N ILE A 116 -12.07 -2.11 -9.95
CA ILE A 116 -12.07 -3.47 -10.54
C ILE A 116 -11.04 -3.56 -11.67
N ALA A 117 -11.00 -2.58 -12.57
CA ALA A 117 -10.06 -2.57 -13.69
C ALA A 117 -8.60 -2.47 -13.23
N ALA A 118 -8.33 -1.69 -12.17
CA ALA A 118 -7.03 -1.59 -11.52
C ALA A 118 -6.61 -2.87 -10.76
N GLY A 119 -7.54 -3.82 -10.56
CA GLY A 119 -7.26 -5.06 -9.84
C GLY A 119 -7.23 -4.92 -8.32
N ILE A 120 -7.67 -3.79 -7.78
CA ILE A 120 -7.73 -3.54 -6.33
C ILE A 120 -8.91 -4.29 -5.72
N LYS A 121 -10.05 -4.32 -6.41
CA LYS A 121 -11.29 -4.92 -5.94
C LYS A 121 -11.76 -6.01 -6.92
N LYS A 122 -12.30 -7.12 -6.41
CA LYS A 122 -12.99 -8.10 -7.24
C LYS A 122 -14.46 -7.71 -7.43
N LYS A 123 -15.02 -8.06 -8.58
CA LYS A 123 -16.45 -7.82 -8.85
C LYS A 123 -17.31 -8.55 -7.80
N GLY A 124 -18.22 -7.82 -7.16
CA GLY A 124 -19.11 -8.39 -6.12
C GLY A 124 -18.48 -8.52 -4.73
N GLU A 125 -17.24 -8.11 -4.51
CA GLU A 125 -16.58 -8.14 -3.21
C GLU A 125 -17.05 -6.98 -2.32
N VAL A 126 -17.65 -7.31 -1.17
CA VAL A 126 -18.32 -6.30 -0.30
C VAL A 126 -17.63 -6.17 1.07
N LYS A 127 -16.78 -7.12 1.49
CA LYS A 127 -16.27 -7.20 2.87
C LYS A 127 -14.76 -7.15 3.03
N ALA A 128 -14.01 -6.98 1.95
CA ALA A 128 -12.56 -6.88 2.04
C ALA A 128 -12.13 -5.56 2.70
N LEU A 129 -11.03 -5.62 3.41
CA LEU A 129 -10.41 -4.46 4.01
C LEU A 129 -9.29 -3.98 3.10
N TYR A 130 -9.39 -2.75 2.64
CA TYR A 130 -8.48 -2.13 1.70
C TYR A 130 -7.59 -1.11 2.39
N PHE A 131 -6.38 -0.97 1.87
CA PHE A 131 -5.44 0.07 2.23
C PHE A 131 -5.18 0.93 0.99
N MET A 132 -5.31 2.24 1.12
CA MET A 132 -5.08 3.17 0.01
C MET A 132 -4.57 4.50 0.53
N GLY A 133 -3.54 5.06 -0.12
CA GLY A 133 -3.08 6.42 0.12
C GLY A 133 -3.99 7.44 -0.56
N ASP A 134 -4.06 8.65 -0.01
CA ASP A 134 -4.86 9.74 -0.57
C ASP A 134 -4.39 10.11 -2.00
N SER A 135 -3.08 10.13 -2.25
CA SER A 135 -2.51 10.35 -3.58
C SER A 135 -2.96 9.29 -4.59
N GLN A 136 -2.98 8.01 -4.18
CA GLN A 136 -3.45 6.92 -5.04
C GLN A 136 -4.94 7.06 -5.34
N ALA A 137 -5.77 7.38 -4.34
CA ALA A 137 -7.19 7.60 -4.50
C ALA A 137 -7.49 8.76 -5.46
N LYS A 138 -6.78 9.88 -5.33
CA LYS A 138 -6.91 11.03 -6.24
C LYS A 138 -6.53 10.70 -7.68
N LYS A 139 -5.44 9.94 -7.89
CA LYS A 139 -5.04 9.49 -9.24
C LYS A 139 -6.09 8.57 -9.88
N LEU A 140 -6.65 7.64 -9.10
CA LEU A 140 -7.71 6.76 -9.58
C LEU A 140 -9.03 7.51 -9.82
N ALA A 141 -9.35 8.48 -8.97
CA ALA A 141 -10.51 9.36 -9.17
C ALA A 141 -10.38 10.19 -10.44
N GLN A 142 -9.19 10.76 -10.71
CA GLN A 142 -8.92 11.47 -11.94
C GLN A 142 -9.05 10.55 -13.16
N ALA A 143 -8.47 9.34 -13.09
CA ALA A 143 -8.60 8.36 -14.16
C ALA A 143 -10.06 7.94 -14.42
N ALA A 144 -10.87 7.84 -13.36
CA ALA A 144 -12.30 7.56 -13.45
C ALA A 144 -13.07 8.73 -14.08
N TYR A 145 -12.70 9.97 -13.74
CA TYR A 145 -13.27 11.18 -14.31
C TYR A 145 -12.95 11.27 -15.80
N ASP A 146 -11.71 11.02 -16.20
CA ASP A 146 -11.24 11.03 -17.60
C ASP A 146 -11.69 9.79 -18.39
N ASN A 147 -12.44 8.88 -17.78
CA ASN A 147 -12.91 7.62 -18.36
C ASN A 147 -11.79 6.72 -18.92
N ILE A 148 -10.65 6.68 -18.26
CA ILE A 148 -9.52 5.79 -18.62
C ILE A 148 -9.97 4.34 -18.40
N THR A 149 -9.83 3.49 -19.42
CA THR A 149 -10.20 2.08 -19.38
C THR A 149 -9.02 1.12 -19.54
N ASP A 150 -7.83 1.63 -19.84
CA ASP A 150 -6.62 0.79 -19.97
C ASP A 150 -6.22 0.20 -18.62
N LYS A 151 -6.31 -1.13 -18.53
CA LYS A 151 -6.00 -1.86 -17.29
C LYS A 151 -4.55 -1.71 -16.85
N LYS A 152 -3.60 -1.65 -17.79
CA LYS A 152 -2.17 -1.53 -17.46
C LYS A 152 -1.87 -0.14 -16.88
N GLU A 153 -2.47 0.87 -17.45
CA GLU A 153 -2.35 2.25 -16.94
C GLU A 153 -2.97 2.36 -15.56
N LEU A 154 -4.18 1.86 -15.35
CA LEU A 154 -4.85 1.87 -14.05
C LEU A 154 -4.08 1.08 -12.99
N GLN A 155 -3.51 -0.08 -13.33
CA GLN A 155 -2.65 -0.83 -12.42
C GLN A 155 -1.37 -0.07 -12.07
N LYS A 156 -0.78 0.65 -13.02
CA LYS A 156 0.39 1.50 -12.76
C LYS A 156 0.04 2.64 -11.81
N LEU A 157 -1.10 3.30 -12.00
CA LEU A 157 -1.60 4.36 -11.10
C LEU A 157 -1.88 3.83 -9.69
N ALA A 158 -2.49 2.65 -9.60
CA ALA A 158 -2.79 2.00 -8.33
C ALA A 158 -1.54 1.66 -7.50
N ASN A 159 -0.42 1.38 -8.16
CA ASN A 159 0.84 1.04 -7.50
C ASN A 159 1.82 2.23 -7.38
N ALA A 160 1.44 3.39 -7.91
CA ALA A 160 2.28 4.58 -7.84
C ALA A 160 2.12 5.32 -6.52
N ASP A 161 3.24 5.73 -5.93
CA ASP A 161 3.32 6.58 -4.73
C ASP A 161 2.45 6.07 -3.56
N PRO A 162 2.70 4.86 -3.06
CA PRO A 162 1.97 4.37 -1.90
C PRO A 162 2.27 5.27 -0.69
N ALA A 163 1.27 5.46 0.18
CA ALA A 163 1.49 6.17 1.43
C ALA A 163 2.57 5.47 2.28
N ILE A 164 3.26 6.23 3.13
CA ILE A 164 4.42 5.75 3.90
C ILE A 164 4.07 4.51 4.73
N ASP A 165 2.93 4.52 5.41
CA ASP A 165 2.48 3.39 6.23
C ASP A 165 2.13 2.15 5.39
N ILE A 166 1.60 2.36 4.17
CA ILE A 166 1.34 1.27 3.22
C ILE A 166 2.66 0.70 2.69
N ALA A 167 3.62 1.56 2.33
CA ALA A 167 4.93 1.11 1.88
C ALA A 167 5.71 0.32 2.94
N LEU A 168 5.54 0.69 4.23
CA LEU A 168 6.21 0.01 5.35
C LEU A 168 5.50 -1.27 5.80
N PHE A 169 4.17 -1.32 5.73
CA PHE A 169 3.41 -2.40 6.37
C PHE A 169 2.62 -3.28 5.39
N GLY A 170 2.65 -2.92 4.09
CA GLY A 170 2.12 -3.73 3.00
C GLY A 170 0.64 -3.64 2.84
#